data_23adff0b3ee9d80676abecfa7ee07981
#
_entry.id   23adff0b3ee9d80676abecfa7ee07981
#
_cell.length_a   1.000
_cell.length_b   1.000
_cell.length_c   1.000
_cell.angle_alpha   90.00
_cell.angle_beta   90.00
_cell.angle_gamma   90.00
#
_symmetry.space_group_name_H-M   'P 1'
#
loop_
_entity.id
_entity.type
_entity.pdbx_description
1 polymer ?
#
loop_
_entity_poly.entity_id
_entity_poly.type
_entity_poly.pdbx_seq_one_letter_code
_entity_poly.pdbx_strand_id
1 'polypeptide(L)'
;MNALELNNVDSGYNGQTVLHNIDFKIREPSIYVVLGLNGAGKTTLFRTIAGILEPYSGEILFDDEKTTTSDKARKRMGYLSQYNAMPEEMTVYNALKFYSDIEGGDPDEVIDLLDLGQLKNKKISDLSQGQKKRAAIAKVFLRESDLYLLDEPTANLDPAISKEIRDIIRKLSKDKMILYSSQNLYEATDIGTYLILIKDGSIKLFDKISNIKPKQYRVGIKASTDISKIIEAQRGEGDYFVLNVSSPEEAGLALKKLVEKGILVTEMRQLDNPLQELFETPNRNAGKAHKGSRQIAK
;
A
#
# COMPACT_ATOMS: atom_id res chain seq x y z
N MET A 1 22.12 11.42 -0.64
CA MET A 1 21.09 10.34 -0.65
C MET A 1 19.92 10.84 0.14
N ASN A 2 18.74 10.84 -0.44
CA ASN A 2 17.56 11.30 0.25
C ASN A 2 17.19 10.31 1.37
N ALA A 3 16.79 10.81 2.54
CA ALA A 3 16.39 9.98 3.67
C ALA A 3 15.13 10.56 4.33
N LEU A 4 14.13 9.71 4.54
CA LEU A 4 13.00 10.02 5.41
C LEU A 4 13.16 9.24 6.72
N GLU A 5 13.13 9.95 7.84
CA GLU A 5 13.28 9.38 9.18
C GLU A 5 12.12 9.83 10.07
N LEU A 6 11.50 8.87 10.73
CA LEU A 6 10.52 9.10 11.77
C LEU A 6 11.08 8.57 13.08
N ASN A 7 11.20 9.44 14.08
CA ASN A 7 11.83 9.13 15.36
C ASN A 7 10.77 9.22 16.48
N ASN A 8 10.25 8.08 16.92
CA ASN A 8 9.30 7.92 18.03
C ASN A 8 8.08 8.87 17.91
N VAL A 9 7.44 8.91 16.76
CA VAL A 9 6.37 9.84 16.42
C VAL A 9 5.02 9.38 16.95
N ASP A 10 4.40 10.21 17.80
CA ASP A 10 2.97 10.15 18.14
C ASP A 10 2.23 11.28 17.41
N SER A 11 1.08 10.99 16.81
CA SER A 11 0.29 11.98 16.08
C SER A 11 -1.19 11.64 16.09
N GLY A 12 -2.04 12.65 15.86
CA GLY A 12 -3.49 12.47 15.86
C GLY A 12 -4.24 13.77 15.69
N TYR A 13 -5.50 13.79 16.09
CA TYR A 13 -6.39 14.94 15.92
C TYR A 13 -7.03 15.33 17.25
N ASN A 14 -7.13 16.64 17.52
CA ASN A 14 -7.86 17.16 18.68
C ASN A 14 -7.47 16.54 20.02
N GLY A 15 -6.17 16.26 20.21
CA GLY A 15 -5.65 15.61 21.43
C GLY A 15 -5.85 14.08 21.48
N GLN A 16 -6.53 13.48 20.50
CA GLN A 16 -6.67 12.04 20.40
C GLN A 16 -5.54 11.47 19.56
N THR A 17 -4.69 10.65 20.16
CA THR A 17 -3.57 9.98 19.48
C THR A 17 -4.10 8.86 18.56
N VAL A 18 -3.66 8.87 17.31
CA VAL A 18 -3.97 7.88 16.28
C VAL A 18 -2.74 7.07 15.91
N LEU A 19 -1.57 7.72 15.90
CA LEU A 19 -0.28 7.07 15.65
C LEU A 19 0.48 6.97 16.96
N HIS A 20 1.04 5.79 17.23
CA HIS A 20 1.72 5.48 18.46
C HIS A 20 3.15 5.00 18.18
N ASN A 21 4.14 5.77 18.62
CA ASN A 21 5.53 5.44 18.59
C ASN A 21 5.99 4.95 17.20
N ILE A 22 5.69 5.72 16.16
CA ILE A 22 6.10 5.41 14.80
C ILE A 22 7.59 5.69 14.67
N ASP A 23 8.35 4.65 14.34
CA ASP A 23 9.79 4.70 14.19
C ASP A 23 10.21 3.88 12.96
N PHE A 24 10.77 4.53 11.96
CA PHE A 24 11.41 3.89 10.79
C PHE A 24 12.24 4.87 9.98
N LYS A 25 13.11 4.31 9.13
CA LYS A 25 13.95 5.08 8.21
C LYS A 25 13.97 4.43 6.83
N ILE A 26 13.78 5.25 5.79
CA ILE A 26 13.91 4.84 4.40
C ILE A 26 14.94 5.73 3.68
N ARG A 27 15.71 5.14 2.74
CA ARG A 27 16.80 5.83 2.03
C ARG A 27 16.91 5.49 0.56
N GLU A 28 16.30 4.41 0.12
CA GLU A 28 16.45 3.95 -1.26
C GLU A 28 15.28 4.43 -2.12
N PRO A 29 15.52 4.88 -3.36
CA PRO A 29 14.46 5.04 -4.34
C PRO A 29 13.73 3.71 -4.53
N SER A 30 12.48 3.63 -4.11
CA SER A 30 11.66 2.42 -4.12
C SER A 30 10.22 2.74 -3.82
N ILE A 31 9.32 1.77 -4.05
CA ILE A 31 7.93 1.85 -3.62
C ILE A 31 7.78 1.14 -2.26
N TYR A 32 7.46 1.93 -1.24
CA TYR A 32 7.16 1.50 0.13
C TYR A 32 5.65 1.47 0.31
N VAL A 33 5.06 0.28 0.42
CA VAL A 33 3.62 0.17 0.61
C VAL A 33 3.28 0.21 2.09
N VAL A 34 2.53 1.24 2.48
CA VAL A 34 1.93 1.35 3.81
C VAL A 34 0.60 0.63 3.80
N LEU A 35 0.60 -0.62 4.27
CA LEU A 35 -0.54 -1.52 4.25
C LEU A 35 -1.25 -1.52 5.60
N GLY A 36 -2.57 -1.40 5.60
CA GLY A 36 -3.39 -1.44 6.81
C GLY A 36 -4.87 -1.30 6.52
N LEU A 37 -5.71 -1.78 7.42
CA LEU A 37 -7.17 -1.64 7.31
C LEU A 37 -7.60 -0.16 7.40
N ASN A 38 -8.88 0.09 7.11
CA ASN A 38 -9.47 1.42 7.32
C ASN A 38 -9.38 1.78 8.81
N GLY A 39 -8.97 3.03 9.09
CA GLY A 39 -8.75 3.49 10.46
C GLY A 39 -7.41 3.08 11.10
N ALA A 40 -6.54 2.33 10.41
CA ALA A 40 -5.24 1.93 10.96
C ALA A 40 -4.24 3.09 11.15
N GLY A 41 -4.54 4.30 10.60
CA GLY A 41 -3.68 5.48 10.73
C GLY A 41 -2.90 5.86 9.46
N LYS A 42 -3.11 5.20 8.30
CA LYS A 42 -2.38 5.46 7.04
C LYS A 42 -2.41 6.94 6.62
N THR A 43 -3.60 7.51 6.48
CA THR A 43 -3.78 8.94 6.12
C THR A 43 -3.18 9.88 7.17
N THR A 44 -3.30 9.55 8.46
CA THR A 44 -2.67 10.31 9.54
C THR A 44 -1.16 10.30 9.38
N LEU A 45 -0.55 9.14 9.12
CA LEU A 45 0.87 9.00 8.87
C LEU A 45 1.32 9.88 7.69
N PHE A 46 0.62 9.83 6.56
CA PHE A 46 0.97 10.62 5.38
C PHE A 46 0.86 12.12 5.62
N ARG A 47 -0.21 12.57 6.29
CA ARG A 47 -0.39 13.99 6.66
C ARG A 47 0.70 14.47 7.62
N THR A 48 1.11 13.62 8.55
CA THR A 48 2.19 13.97 9.50
C THR A 48 3.53 14.04 8.78
N ILE A 49 3.84 13.08 7.88
CA ILE A 49 5.06 13.12 7.05
C ILE A 49 5.08 14.38 6.17
N ALA A 50 3.95 14.72 5.54
CA ALA A 50 3.82 15.91 4.69
C ALA A 50 3.91 17.24 5.47
N GLY A 51 4.00 17.21 6.79
CA GLY A 51 4.00 18.41 7.65
C GLY A 51 2.66 19.15 7.68
N ILE A 52 1.56 18.50 7.27
CA ILE A 52 0.19 19.04 7.34
C ILE A 52 -0.35 18.88 8.76
N LEU A 53 0.04 17.81 9.43
CA LEU A 53 -0.34 17.51 10.82
C LEU A 53 0.93 17.51 11.67
N GLU A 54 0.93 18.33 12.72
CA GLU A 54 2.04 18.40 13.67
C GLU A 54 1.99 17.20 14.62
N PRO A 55 3.12 16.46 14.81
CA PRO A 55 3.17 15.38 15.77
C PRO A 55 3.05 15.88 17.22
N TYR A 56 2.44 15.08 18.10
CA TYR A 56 2.36 15.37 19.53
C TYR A 56 3.71 15.11 20.23
N SER A 57 4.48 14.13 19.74
CA SER A 57 5.83 13.83 20.19
C SER A 57 6.67 13.26 19.05
N GLY A 58 7.98 13.19 19.26
CA GLY A 58 8.94 12.75 18.24
C GLY A 58 9.20 13.79 17.16
N GLU A 59 9.84 13.37 16.08
CA GLU A 59 10.13 14.25 14.95
C GLU A 59 10.19 13.47 13.63
N ILE A 60 9.94 14.19 12.54
CA ILE A 60 10.05 13.66 11.18
C ILE A 60 11.07 14.50 10.43
N LEU A 61 12.09 13.84 9.91
CA LEU A 61 13.17 14.46 9.15
C LEU A 61 13.15 13.96 7.70
N PHE A 62 13.32 14.88 6.78
CA PHE A 62 13.63 14.59 5.39
C PHE A 62 14.94 15.28 5.02
N ASP A 63 15.99 14.47 4.82
CA ASP A 63 17.37 14.93 4.66
C ASP A 63 17.81 15.87 5.79
N ASP A 64 17.67 15.42 7.04
CA ASP A 64 18.00 16.12 8.26
C ASP A 64 17.17 17.41 8.52
N GLU A 65 16.17 17.69 7.68
CA GLU A 65 15.28 18.84 7.85
C GLU A 65 13.90 18.42 8.37
N LYS A 66 13.43 19.08 9.43
CA LYS A 66 12.10 18.81 10.01
C LYS A 66 10.98 19.16 9.03
N THR A 67 10.14 18.18 8.67
CA THR A 67 9.06 18.38 7.70
C THR A 67 8.00 19.36 8.17
N THR A 68 7.80 19.50 9.48
CA THR A 68 6.81 20.42 10.06
C THR A 68 7.21 21.89 9.95
N THR A 69 8.51 22.20 9.94
CA THR A 69 9.03 23.60 9.97
C THR A 69 9.78 24.00 8.71
N SER A 70 10.33 23.04 7.95
CA SER A 70 11.14 23.33 6.76
C SER A 70 10.30 23.36 5.49
N ASP A 71 10.15 24.56 4.89
CA ASP A 71 9.58 24.71 3.56
C ASP A 71 10.43 23.99 2.49
N LYS A 72 11.74 23.92 2.70
CA LYS A 72 12.66 23.23 1.78
C LYS A 72 12.38 21.75 1.74
N ALA A 73 12.14 21.11 2.92
CA ALA A 73 11.74 19.70 2.99
C ALA A 73 10.40 19.46 2.28
N ARG A 74 9.38 20.30 2.59
CA ARG A 74 8.03 20.15 2.00
C ARG A 74 8.03 20.38 0.48
N LYS A 75 8.80 21.31 -0.03
CA LYS A 75 8.93 21.57 -1.48
C LYS A 75 9.50 20.38 -2.26
N ARG A 76 10.12 19.42 -1.62
CA ARG A 76 10.66 18.20 -2.21
C ARG A 76 9.75 16.98 -2.06
N MET A 77 8.51 17.21 -1.57
CA MET A 77 7.50 16.18 -1.38
C MET A 77 6.27 16.43 -2.25
N GLY A 78 5.80 15.43 -2.96
CA GLY A 78 4.49 15.41 -3.60
C GLY A 78 3.48 14.66 -2.74
N TYR A 79 2.29 15.20 -2.52
CA TYR A 79 1.25 14.53 -1.75
C TYR A 79 -0.06 14.42 -2.52
N LEU A 80 -0.46 13.18 -2.83
CA LEU A 80 -1.79 12.84 -3.33
C LEU A 80 -2.67 12.45 -2.14
N SER A 81 -3.62 13.30 -1.80
CA SER A 81 -4.64 12.95 -0.79
C SER A 81 -5.66 11.96 -1.36
N GLN A 82 -6.40 11.30 -0.48
CA GLN A 82 -7.50 10.42 -0.85
C GLN A 82 -8.56 11.14 -1.73
N TYR A 83 -8.77 12.43 -1.49
CA TYR A 83 -9.63 13.28 -2.32
C TYR A 83 -8.82 13.88 -3.48
N ASN A 84 -9.37 13.81 -4.68
CA ASN A 84 -8.66 14.25 -5.90
C ASN A 84 -8.34 15.75 -5.94
N ALA A 85 -9.09 16.59 -5.21
CA ALA A 85 -8.88 18.03 -5.02
C ALA A 85 -8.50 18.78 -6.32
N MET A 86 -9.26 18.55 -7.40
CA MET A 86 -9.11 19.24 -8.68
C MET A 86 -10.29 20.19 -8.90
N PRO A 87 -10.09 21.40 -9.49
CA PRO A 87 -11.16 22.34 -9.78
C PRO A 87 -12.10 21.78 -10.86
N GLU A 88 -13.33 21.43 -10.48
CA GLU A 88 -14.26 20.68 -11.35
C GLU A 88 -14.69 21.47 -12.60
N GLU A 89 -14.77 22.79 -12.53
CA GLU A 89 -15.17 23.66 -13.64
C GLU A 89 -14.07 23.94 -14.66
N MET A 90 -12.81 23.64 -14.31
CA MET A 90 -11.69 23.81 -15.22
C MET A 90 -11.53 22.62 -16.15
N THR A 91 -10.95 22.86 -17.34
CA THR A 91 -10.46 21.75 -18.17
C THR A 91 -9.23 21.12 -17.51
N VAL A 92 -8.88 19.89 -17.90
CA VAL A 92 -7.68 19.21 -17.42
C VAL A 92 -6.45 20.11 -17.59
N TYR A 93 -6.27 20.68 -18.79
CA TYR A 93 -5.15 21.56 -19.08
C TYR A 93 -5.13 22.80 -18.19
N ASN A 94 -6.27 23.50 -18.09
CA ASN A 94 -6.33 24.72 -17.30
C ASN A 94 -6.10 24.47 -15.81
N ALA A 95 -6.59 23.35 -15.29
CA ALA A 95 -6.33 22.97 -13.92
C ALA A 95 -4.85 22.65 -13.68
N LEU A 96 -4.21 21.88 -14.57
CA LEU A 96 -2.78 21.59 -14.48
C LEU A 96 -1.94 22.85 -14.67
N LYS A 97 -2.30 23.73 -15.61
CA LYS A 97 -1.64 25.02 -15.82
C LYS A 97 -1.72 25.91 -14.58
N PHE A 98 -2.89 25.98 -13.94
CA PHE A 98 -3.07 26.73 -12.69
C PHE A 98 -2.11 26.24 -11.59
N TYR A 99 -1.98 24.90 -11.41
CA TYR A 99 -1.02 24.38 -10.44
C TYR A 99 0.43 24.56 -10.87
N SER A 100 0.73 24.46 -12.16
CA SER A 100 2.06 24.73 -12.71
C SER A 100 2.52 26.18 -12.45
N ASP A 101 1.61 27.13 -12.54
CA ASP A 101 1.92 28.55 -12.26
C ASP A 101 2.27 28.80 -10.78
N ILE A 102 1.80 27.93 -9.87
CA ILE A 102 2.06 28.02 -8.42
C ILE A 102 3.30 27.20 -8.02
N GLU A 103 3.40 25.98 -8.51
CA GLU A 103 4.37 24.99 -8.03
C GLU A 103 5.54 24.76 -9.00
N GLY A 104 5.41 25.23 -10.23
CA GLY A 104 6.33 24.93 -11.34
C GLY A 104 5.94 23.68 -12.10
N GLY A 105 6.79 23.26 -13.05
CA GLY A 105 6.59 22.10 -13.91
C GLY A 105 5.87 22.44 -15.22
N ASP A 106 5.86 21.48 -16.14
CA ASP A 106 5.23 21.62 -17.46
C ASP A 106 3.94 20.77 -17.52
N PRO A 107 2.75 21.41 -17.73
CA PRO A 107 1.50 20.69 -17.89
C PRO A 107 1.48 19.70 -19.07
N ASP A 108 2.15 20.03 -20.18
CA ASP A 108 2.16 19.18 -21.35
C ASP A 108 2.97 17.90 -21.10
N GLU A 109 4.09 17.99 -20.39
CA GLU A 109 4.90 16.82 -20.00
C GLU A 109 4.11 15.81 -19.16
N VAL A 110 3.39 16.26 -18.14
CA VAL A 110 2.60 15.34 -17.29
C VAL A 110 1.33 14.84 -17.99
N ILE A 111 0.77 15.61 -18.93
CA ILE A 111 -0.36 15.18 -19.78
C ILE A 111 0.08 14.00 -20.64
N ASP A 112 1.23 14.09 -21.27
CA ASP A 112 1.79 13.02 -22.11
C ASP A 112 2.18 11.81 -21.27
N LEU A 113 2.85 12.03 -20.14
CA LEU A 113 3.29 10.97 -19.22
C LEU A 113 2.14 10.12 -18.68
N LEU A 114 0.97 10.75 -18.46
CA LEU A 114 -0.22 10.10 -17.87
C LEU A 114 -1.31 9.79 -18.88
N ASP A 115 -1.00 9.90 -20.19
CA ASP A 115 -1.94 9.64 -21.28
C ASP A 115 -3.27 10.40 -21.11
N LEU A 116 -3.17 11.72 -20.85
CA LEU A 116 -4.29 12.63 -20.69
C LEU A 116 -4.58 13.47 -21.94
N GLY A 117 -3.85 13.26 -23.04
CA GLY A 117 -3.91 14.09 -24.25
C GLY A 117 -5.33 14.26 -24.81
N GLN A 118 -6.10 13.17 -24.92
CA GLN A 118 -7.49 13.21 -25.39
C GLN A 118 -8.47 13.86 -24.40
N LEU A 119 -8.06 14.02 -23.15
CA LEU A 119 -8.85 14.62 -22.08
C LEU A 119 -8.49 16.08 -21.81
N LYS A 120 -7.43 16.59 -22.44
CA LYS A 120 -6.83 17.91 -22.22
C LYS A 120 -7.87 19.04 -22.15
N ASN A 121 -8.83 19.03 -23.05
CA ASN A 121 -9.87 20.06 -23.19
C ASN A 121 -11.20 19.70 -22.51
N LYS A 122 -11.32 18.54 -21.85
CA LYS A 122 -12.53 18.17 -21.09
C LYS A 122 -12.50 18.81 -19.71
N LYS A 123 -13.67 19.19 -19.21
CA LYS A 123 -13.80 19.64 -17.82
C LYS A 123 -13.52 18.47 -16.85
N ILE A 124 -12.95 18.78 -15.71
CA ILE A 124 -12.73 17.80 -14.64
C ILE A 124 -14.05 17.16 -14.18
N SER A 125 -15.15 17.94 -14.12
CA SER A 125 -16.50 17.42 -13.82
C SER A 125 -16.93 16.27 -14.72
N ASP A 126 -16.56 16.32 -16.01
CA ASP A 126 -17.00 15.40 -17.06
C ASP A 126 -16.16 14.12 -17.14
N LEU A 127 -15.14 14.00 -16.32
CA LEU A 127 -14.24 12.86 -16.28
C LEU A 127 -14.82 11.69 -15.46
N SER A 128 -14.54 10.46 -15.89
CA SER A 128 -14.75 9.28 -15.03
C SER A 128 -13.87 9.33 -13.79
N GLN A 129 -14.21 8.54 -12.76
CA GLN A 129 -13.40 8.50 -11.51
C GLN A 129 -11.93 8.15 -11.77
N GLY A 130 -11.65 7.19 -12.65
CA GLY A 130 -10.28 6.83 -13.04
C GLY A 130 -9.55 7.96 -13.77
N GLN A 131 -10.24 8.67 -14.66
CA GLN A 131 -9.68 9.84 -15.35
C GLN A 131 -9.41 11.01 -14.37
N LYS A 132 -10.34 11.27 -13.43
CA LYS A 132 -10.13 12.24 -12.33
C LYS A 132 -8.91 11.86 -11.49
N LYS A 133 -8.74 10.58 -11.19
CA LYS A 133 -7.57 10.10 -10.44
C LYS A 133 -6.26 10.29 -11.22
N ARG A 134 -6.24 9.99 -12.53
CA ARG A 134 -5.07 10.29 -13.37
C ARG A 134 -4.72 11.77 -13.39
N ALA A 135 -5.72 12.65 -13.53
CA ALA A 135 -5.51 14.10 -13.50
C ALA A 135 -4.96 14.58 -12.12
N ALA A 136 -5.46 13.98 -11.02
CA ALA A 136 -4.97 14.26 -9.68
C ALA A 136 -3.51 13.78 -9.48
N ILE A 137 -3.14 12.62 -10.05
CA ILE A 137 -1.76 12.15 -10.06
C ILE A 137 -0.90 13.09 -10.91
N ALA A 138 -1.36 13.51 -12.10
CA ALA A 138 -0.66 14.49 -12.94
C ALA A 138 -0.31 15.76 -12.17
N LYS A 139 -1.26 16.32 -11.41
CA LYS A 139 -1.02 17.47 -10.55
C LYS A 139 0.13 17.25 -9.56
N VAL A 140 0.18 16.07 -8.93
CA VAL A 140 1.23 15.76 -7.93
C VAL A 140 2.61 15.59 -8.58
N PHE A 141 2.66 15.14 -9.84
CA PHE A 141 3.89 14.95 -10.60
C PHE A 141 4.27 16.14 -11.49
N LEU A 142 3.50 17.24 -11.47
CA LEU A 142 3.86 18.49 -12.17
C LEU A 142 5.24 18.98 -11.75
N ARG A 143 5.48 19.01 -10.44
CA ARG A 143 6.79 19.36 -9.89
C ARG A 143 7.56 18.09 -9.58
N GLU A 144 8.81 18.08 -10.02
CA GLU A 144 9.72 17.01 -9.63
C GLU A 144 9.95 17.03 -8.10
N SER A 145 9.72 15.91 -7.48
CA SER A 145 9.89 15.70 -6.04
C SER A 145 10.73 14.46 -5.78
N ASP A 146 11.42 14.42 -4.65
CA ASP A 146 12.24 13.27 -4.26
C ASP A 146 11.42 12.19 -3.53
N LEU A 147 10.34 12.62 -2.86
CA LEU A 147 9.43 11.77 -2.12
C LEU A 147 7.99 12.04 -2.56
N TYR A 148 7.26 10.97 -2.90
CA TYR A 148 5.84 11.03 -3.18
C TYR A 148 5.05 10.24 -2.14
N LEU A 149 4.02 10.87 -1.59
CA LEU A 149 3.07 10.29 -0.65
C LEU A 149 1.75 10.11 -1.39
N LEU A 150 1.39 8.88 -1.72
CA LEU A 150 0.19 8.56 -2.51
C LEU A 150 -0.83 7.85 -1.62
N ASP A 151 -1.82 8.61 -1.12
CA ASP A 151 -2.81 8.10 -0.17
C ASP A 151 -3.99 7.46 -0.92
N GLU A 152 -4.04 6.13 -0.90
CA GLU A 152 -5.02 5.27 -1.57
C GLU A 152 -5.28 5.66 -3.04
N PRO A 153 -4.24 5.70 -3.90
CA PRO A 153 -4.35 6.24 -5.25
C PRO A 153 -5.27 5.43 -6.18
N THR A 154 -5.61 4.21 -5.83
CA THR A 154 -6.46 3.30 -6.61
C THR A 154 -7.79 2.97 -5.92
N ALA A 155 -8.07 3.57 -4.75
CA ALA A 155 -9.30 3.31 -4.02
C ALA A 155 -10.55 3.67 -4.85
N ASN A 156 -11.58 2.82 -4.76
CA ASN A 156 -12.87 2.96 -5.44
C ASN A 156 -12.79 2.94 -6.98
N LEU A 157 -11.71 2.37 -7.53
CA LEU A 157 -11.56 2.13 -8.95
C LEU A 157 -11.74 0.65 -9.26
N ASP A 158 -12.20 0.36 -10.47
CA ASP A 158 -12.25 -1.02 -10.93
C ASP A 158 -10.83 -1.62 -11.12
N PRO A 159 -10.70 -2.96 -11.13
CA PRO A 159 -9.39 -3.61 -11.16
C PRO A 159 -8.53 -3.26 -12.37
N ALA A 160 -9.13 -3.03 -13.55
CA ALA A 160 -8.40 -2.72 -14.77
C ALA A 160 -7.75 -1.33 -14.67
N ILE A 161 -8.53 -0.32 -14.29
CA ILE A 161 -8.04 1.06 -14.10
C ILE A 161 -7.03 1.13 -12.95
N SER A 162 -7.28 0.41 -11.85
CA SER A 162 -6.34 0.31 -10.73
C SER A 162 -4.97 -0.22 -11.19
N LYS A 163 -4.96 -1.23 -12.06
CA LYS A 163 -3.73 -1.77 -12.65
C LYS A 163 -3.01 -0.73 -13.51
N GLU A 164 -3.73 -0.04 -14.39
CA GLU A 164 -3.16 1.00 -15.25
C GLU A 164 -2.48 2.10 -14.40
N ILE A 165 -3.13 2.56 -13.34
CA ILE A 165 -2.58 3.57 -12.42
C ILE A 165 -1.32 3.04 -11.72
N ARG A 166 -1.32 1.80 -11.25
CA ARG A 166 -0.11 1.20 -10.65
C ARG A 166 1.04 1.08 -11.65
N ASP A 167 0.75 0.73 -12.90
CA ASP A 167 1.77 0.65 -13.95
C ASP A 167 2.39 2.03 -14.25
N ILE A 168 1.58 3.09 -14.23
CA ILE A 168 2.05 4.48 -14.34
C ILE A 168 2.95 4.82 -13.14
N ILE A 169 2.49 4.60 -11.91
CA ILE A 169 3.26 4.89 -10.70
C ILE A 169 4.59 4.11 -10.70
N ARG A 170 4.59 2.86 -11.15
CA ARG A 170 5.81 2.04 -11.27
C ARG A 170 6.81 2.63 -12.27
N LYS A 171 6.34 3.19 -13.39
CA LYS A 171 7.21 3.90 -14.35
C LYS A 171 7.83 5.16 -13.75
N LEU A 172 7.06 5.89 -12.94
CA LEU A 172 7.49 7.13 -12.28
C LEU A 172 8.44 6.92 -11.10
N SER A 173 8.51 5.69 -10.57
CA SER A 173 9.25 5.40 -9.31
C SER A 173 10.75 5.16 -9.49
N LYS A 174 11.28 5.12 -10.72
CA LYS A 174 12.66 4.62 -10.99
C LYS A 174 13.74 5.25 -10.10
N ASP A 175 13.65 6.58 -9.87
CA ASP A 175 14.66 7.33 -9.10
C ASP A 175 14.02 8.09 -7.92
N LYS A 176 12.82 7.70 -7.50
CA LYS A 176 12.03 8.40 -6.49
C LYS A 176 11.67 7.48 -5.33
N MET A 177 11.55 8.04 -4.15
CA MET A 177 10.90 7.37 -3.03
C MET A 177 9.39 7.56 -3.12
N ILE A 178 8.63 6.48 -3.11
CA ILE A 178 7.16 6.53 -3.11
C ILE A 178 6.64 5.79 -1.89
N LEU A 179 5.94 6.49 -1.00
CA LEU A 179 5.06 5.87 -0.02
C LEU A 179 3.67 5.75 -0.64
N TYR A 180 3.18 4.52 -0.72
CA TYR A 180 1.91 4.16 -1.34
C TYR A 180 1.02 3.52 -0.29
N SER A 181 -0.09 4.16 0.11
CA SER A 181 -1.01 3.53 1.06
C SER A 181 -2.03 2.64 0.34
N SER A 182 -2.30 1.49 0.93
CA SER A 182 -3.35 0.58 0.46
C SER A 182 -3.95 -0.23 1.63
N GLN A 183 -5.18 -0.69 1.45
CA GLN A 183 -5.79 -1.73 2.28
C GLN A 183 -5.82 -3.08 1.56
N ASN A 184 -5.39 -3.13 0.31
CA ASN A 184 -5.45 -4.31 -0.54
C ASN A 184 -4.11 -5.02 -0.61
N LEU A 185 -4.11 -6.27 -0.15
CA LEU A 185 -2.94 -7.12 -0.07
C LEU A 185 -2.32 -7.45 -1.44
N TYR A 186 -3.19 -7.73 -2.43
CA TYR A 186 -2.74 -8.03 -3.79
C TYR A 186 -2.07 -6.82 -4.42
N GLU A 187 -2.63 -5.65 -4.16
CA GLU A 187 -2.06 -4.39 -4.63
C GLU A 187 -0.70 -4.13 -4.00
N ALA A 188 -0.56 -4.35 -2.70
CA ALA A 188 0.71 -4.22 -2.00
C ALA A 188 1.80 -5.12 -2.57
N THR A 189 1.47 -6.38 -2.88
CA THR A 189 2.42 -7.32 -3.48
C THR A 189 2.72 -7.04 -4.95
N ASP A 190 1.74 -6.48 -5.68
CA ASP A 190 1.92 -6.16 -7.09
C ASP A 190 2.86 -4.96 -7.30
N ILE A 191 2.68 -3.87 -6.53
CA ILE A 191 3.43 -2.63 -6.78
C ILE A 191 4.65 -2.45 -5.87
N GLY A 192 4.63 -2.99 -4.65
CA GLY A 192 5.59 -2.68 -3.58
C GLY A 192 6.93 -3.40 -3.72
N THR A 193 7.99 -2.71 -3.30
CA THR A 193 9.30 -3.32 -3.01
C THR A 193 9.43 -3.61 -1.51
N TYR A 194 8.97 -2.66 -0.69
CA TYR A 194 8.95 -2.75 0.77
C TYR A 194 7.52 -2.69 1.29
N LEU A 195 7.27 -3.38 2.39
CA LEU A 195 6.02 -3.34 3.13
C LEU A 195 6.23 -2.67 4.49
N ILE A 196 5.38 -1.71 4.80
CA ILE A 196 5.19 -1.12 6.12
C ILE A 196 3.77 -1.49 6.56
N LEU A 197 3.62 -2.50 7.43
CA LEU A 197 2.32 -2.89 7.96
C LEU A 197 1.96 -2.03 9.16
N ILE A 198 0.88 -1.27 9.05
CA ILE A 198 0.34 -0.47 10.14
C ILE A 198 -0.96 -1.09 10.66
N LYS A 199 -1.07 -1.26 11.97
CA LYS A 199 -2.25 -1.77 12.66
C LYS A 199 -2.40 -1.06 14.00
N ASP A 200 -3.60 -0.59 14.31
CA ASP A 200 -3.92 0.12 15.56
C ASP A 200 -2.92 1.26 15.83
N GLY A 201 -2.63 2.06 14.80
CA GLY A 201 -1.74 3.21 14.88
C GLY A 201 -0.25 2.90 15.08
N SER A 202 0.18 1.64 15.01
CA SER A 202 1.58 1.25 15.23
C SER A 202 2.11 0.43 14.05
N ILE A 203 3.41 0.53 13.76
CA ILE A 203 4.06 -0.33 12.77
C ILE A 203 4.25 -1.72 13.38
N LYS A 204 3.76 -2.74 12.68
CA LYS A 204 3.87 -4.15 13.07
C LYS A 204 4.95 -4.90 12.29
N LEU A 205 5.27 -4.42 11.09
CA LEU A 205 6.30 -4.99 10.22
C LEU A 205 6.83 -3.90 9.30
N PHE A 206 8.15 -3.90 9.09
CA PHE A 206 8.82 -3.17 8.01
C PHE A 206 9.89 -4.07 7.42
N ASP A 207 9.68 -4.53 6.18
CA ASP A 207 10.64 -5.40 5.49
C ASP A 207 10.45 -5.34 3.96
N LYS A 208 11.42 -5.88 3.20
CA LYS A 208 11.24 -6.15 1.77
C LYS A 208 10.16 -7.21 1.58
N ILE A 209 9.27 -6.99 0.62
CA ILE A 209 8.19 -7.95 0.32
C ILE A 209 8.76 -9.33 -0.05
N SER A 210 9.92 -9.36 -0.74
CA SER A 210 10.61 -10.61 -1.06
C SER A 210 11.08 -11.42 0.14
N ASN A 211 11.25 -10.80 1.31
CA ASN A 211 11.67 -11.46 2.54
C ASN A 211 10.47 -12.03 3.33
N ILE A 212 9.26 -11.56 3.02
CA ILE A 212 8.05 -11.97 3.72
C ILE A 212 7.61 -13.30 3.17
N LYS A 213 7.93 -14.37 3.89
CA LYS A 213 7.51 -15.74 3.56
C LYS A 213 6.32 -16.14 4.42
N PRO A 214 5.30 -16.80 3.84
CA PRO A 214 4.24 -17.40 4.65
C PRO A 214 4.84 -18.48 5.54
N LYS A 215 4.27 -18.68 6.71
CA LYS A 215 4.64 -19.80 7.59
C LYS A 215 4.25 -21.15 6.97
N GLN A 216 3.18 -21.16 6.20
CA GLN A 216 2.70 -22.28 5.42
C GLN A 216 2.16 -21.79 4.08
N TYR A 217 2.36 -22.58 3.04
CA TYR A 217 1.76 -22.35 1.73
C TYR A 217 0.55 -23.28 1.58
N ARG A 218 -0.63 -22.72 1.33
CA ARG A 218 -1.81 -23.49 0.95
C ARG A 218 -1.91 -23.52 -0.58
N VAL A 219 -1.83 -24.70 -1.14
CA VAL A 219 -1.85 -24.91 -2.59
C VAL A 219 -3.10 -25.69 -2.95
N GLY A 220 -3.92 -25.10 -3.82
CA GLY A 220 -5.07 -25.77 -4.42
C GLY A 220 -4.65 -26.56 -5.66
N ILE A 221 -5.02 -27.82 -5.72
CA ILE A 221 -4.72 -28.72 -6.83
C ILE A 221 -6.04 -29.28 -7.37
N LYS A 222 -6.28 -29.12 -8.68
CA LYS A 222 -7.33 -29.88 -9.40
C LYS A 222 -6.72 -31.07 -10.08
N ALA A 223 -7.24 -32.25 -9.80
CA ALA A 223 -6.76 -33.50 -10.35
C ALA A 223 -7.92 -34.36 -10.88
N SER A 224 -7.62 -35.24 -11.83
CA SER A 224 -8.59 -36.15 -12.45
C SER A 224 -9.20 -37.18 -11.49
N THR A 225 -8.56 -37.40 -10.34
CA THR A 225 -8.99 -38.38 -9.32
C THR A 225 -8.75 -37.83 -7.91
N ASP A 226 -9.26 -38.55 -6.89
CA ASP A 226 -8.98 -38.21 -5.49
C ASP A 226 -7.50 -38.46 -5.16
N ILE A 227 -6.81 -37.39 -4.77
CA ILE A 227 -5.36 -37.40 -4.48
C ILE A 227 -5.05 -37.46 -2.97
N SER A 228 -6.06 -37.42 -2.12
CA SER A 228 -5.89 -37.39 -0.66
C SER A 228 -5.12 -38.58 -0.08
N LYS A 229 -5.17 -39.74 -0.76
CA LYS A 229 -4.43 -40.94 -0.37
C LYS A 229 -2.99 -41.00 -0.88
N ILE A 230 -2.59 -40.08 -1.74
CA ILE A 230 -1.27 -40.08 -2.41
C ILE A 230 -0.37 -39.00 -1.83
N ILE A 231 -0.97 -37.86 -1.54
CA ILE A 231 -0.35 -36.71 -0.86
C ILE A 231 -1.26 -36.29 0.29
N GLU A 232 -0.71 -35.66 1.32
CA GLU A 232 -1.49 -35.18 2.48
C GLU A 232 -2.33 -33.94 2.12
N ALA A 233 -3.28 -34.12 1.19
CA ALA A 233 -4.19 -33.06 0.76
C ALA A 233 -5.61 -33.31 1.27
N GLN A 234 -6.29 -32.25 1.66
CA GLN A 234 -7.69 -32.27 2.11
C GLN A 234 -8.60 -31.75 0.98
N ARG A 235 -9.84 -32.23 0.91
CA ARG A 235 -10.84 -31.63 0.01
C ARG A 235 -11.14 -30.20 0.45
N GLY A 236 -10.98 -29.26 -0.48
CA GLY A 236 -11.31 -27.85 -0.32
C GLY A 236 -12.64 -27.48 -0.98
N GLU A 237 -12.84 -26.20 -1.18
CA GLU A 237 -14.02 -25.69 -1.90
C GLU A 237 -13.94 -25.96 -3.39
N GLY A 238 -15.07 -26.31 -4.00
CA GLY A 238 -15.17 -26.71 -5.40
C GLY A 238 -14.42 -28.00 -5.67
N ASP A 239 -13.74 -28.09 -6.81
CA ASP A 239 -13.00 -29.29 -7.25
C ASP A 239 -11.53 -29.29 -6.81
N TYR A 240 -11.15 -28.49 -5.80
CA TYR A 240 -9.77 -28.43 -5.34
C TYR A 240 -9.48 -29.37 -4.18
N PHE A 241 -8.29 -29.94 -4.20
CA PHE A 241 -7.61 -30.50 -3.05
C PHE A 241 -6.63 -29.49 -2.49
N VAL A 242 -6.66 -29.21 -1.21
CA VAL A 242 -5.79 -28.25 -0.51
C VAL A 242 -4.63 -28.99 0.13
N LEU A 243 -3.44 -28.67 -0.29
CA LEU A 243 -2.18 -29.16 0.26
C LEU A 243 -1.53 -28.04 1.07
N ASN A 244 -1.17 -28.32 2.33
CA ASN A 244 -0.38 -27.42 3.17
C ASN A 244 1.08 -27.83 3.10
N VAL A 245 1.96 -26.91 2.69
CA VAL A 245 3.39 -27.17 2.54
C VAL A 245 4.22 -26.04 3.16
N SER A 246 5.46 -26.34 3.49
CA SER A 246 6.38 -25.38 4.12
C SER A 246 7.14 -24.56 3.08
N SER A 247 7.17 -25.02 1.83
CA SER A 247 7.85 -24.32 0.75
C SER A 247 7.26 -24.63 -0.64
N PRO A 248 7.52 -23.77 -1.64
CA PRO A 248 7.14 -24.04 -3.03
C PRO A 248 7.78 -25.31 -3.60
N GLU A 249 8.98 -25.66 -3.15
CA GLU A 249 9.71 -26.86 -3.58
C GLU A 249 8.97 -28.12 -3.11
N GLU A 250 8.44 -28.10 -1.89
CA GLU A 250 7.63 -29.21 -1.36
C GLU A 250 6.35 -29.40 -2.18
N ALA A 251 5.69 -28.30 -2.58
CA ALA A 251 4.56 -28.35 -3.51
C ALA A 251 4.95 -28.95 -4.87
N GLY A 252 6.13 -28.59 -5.40
CA GLY A 252 6.67 -29.18 -6.61
C GLY A 252 6.93 -30.67 -6.49
N LEU A 253 7.45 -31.16 -5.37
CA LEU A 253 7.65 -32.58 -5.09
C LEU A 253 6.31 -33.35 -5.02
N ALA A 254 5.29 -32.75 -4.41
CA ALA A 254 3.94 -33.33 -4.38
C ALA A 254 3.37 -33.45 -5.80
N LEU A 255 3.51 -32.43 -6.63
CA LEU A 255 3.10 -32.47 -8.04
C LEU A 255 3.82 -33.57 -8.80
N LYS A 256 5.16 -33.66 -8.67
CA LYS A 256 5.95 -34.72 -9.30
C LYS A 256 5.44 -36.11 -8.91
N LYS A 257 5.17 -36.34 -7.64
CA LYS A 257 4.62 -37.62 -7.14
C LYS A 257 3.26 -37.98 -7.75
N LEU A 258 2.40 -36.98 -8.01
CA LEU A 258 1.12 -37.21 -8.68
C LEU A 258 1.31 -37.61 -10.14
N VAL A 259 2.16 -36.89 -10.86
CA VAL A 259 2.46 -37.16 -12.29
C VAL A 259 3.11 -38.53 -12.47
N GLU A 260 4.06 -38.91 -11.61
CA GLU A 260 4.70 -40.24 -11.64
C GLU A 260 3.69 -41.38 -11.39
N LYS A 261 2.59 -41.11 -10.70
CA LYS A 261 1.47 -42.06 -10.53
C LYS A 261 0.42 -42.01 -11.64
N GLY A 262 0.68 -41.25 -12.71
CA GLY A 262 -0.21 -41.14 -13.87
C GLY A 262 -1.47 -40.28 -13.60
N ILE A 263 -1.45 -39.45 -12.58
CA ILE A 263 -2.58 -38.58 -12.26
C ILE A 263 -2.46 -37.29 -13.06
N LEU A 264 -3.51 -36.97 -13.82
CA LEU A 264 -3.61 -35.71 -14.55
C LEU A 264 -3.95 -34.58 -13.56
N VAL A 265 -3.04 -33.61 -13.45
CA VAL A 265 -3.27 -32.36 -12.73
C VAL A 265 -3.63 -31.28 -13.74
N THR A 266 -4.83 -30.72 -13.63
CA THR A 266 -5.36 -29.72 -14.57
C THR A 266 -5.09 -28.30 -14.12
N GLU A 267 -4.93 -28.07 -12.83
CA GLU A 267 -4.66 -26.74 -12.26
C GLU A 267 -3.90 -26.89 -10.93
N MET A 268 -2.94 -26.00 -10.72
CA MET A 268 -2.26 -25.85 -9.44
C MET A 268 -2.08 -24.36 -9.17
N ARG A 269 -2.58 -23.88 -8.04
CA ARG A 269 -2.49 -22.47 -7.65
C ARG A 269 -2.24 -22.31 -6.17
N GLN A 270 -1.55 -21.26 -5.79
CA GLN A 270 -1.46 -20.83 -4.40
C GLN A 270 -2.81 -20.23 -3.98
N LEU A 271 -3.34 -20.65 -2.84
CA LEU A 271 -4.64 -20.21 -2.34
C LEU A 271 -4.53 -18.99 -1.42
N ASP A 272 -3.42 -18.86 -0.70
CA ASP A 272 -3.22 -17.78 0.26
C ASP A 272 -2.16 -16.78 -0.22
N ASN A 273 -2.36 -15.52 0.12
CA ASN A 273 -1.33 -14.51 -0.01
C ASN A 273 -0.43 -14.57 1.24
N PRO A 274 0.92 -14.59 1.11
CA PRO A 274 1.86 -14.62 2.24
C PRO A 274 1.60 -13.57 3.31
N LEU A 275 1.00 -12.45 2.93
CA LEU A 275 0.68 -11.34 3.83
C LEU A 275 -0.66 -11.51 4.55
N GLN A 276 -1.50 -12.47 4.17
CA GLN A 276 -2.85 -12.61 4.73
C GLN A 276 -2.81 -13.01 6.21
N GLU A 277 -1.88 -13.87 6.59
CA GLU A 277 -1.69 -14.27 7.99
C GLU A 277 -1.34 -13.08 8.91
N LEU A 278 -0.68 -12.04 8.38
CA LEU A 278 -0.34 -10.83 9.14
C LEU A 278 -1.58 -10.00 9.50
N PHE A 279 -2.66 -10.09 8.69
CA PHE A 279 -3.93 -9.43 8.97
C PHE A 279 -4.81 -10.23 9.92
N GLU A 280 -4.79 -11.57 9.82
CA GLU A 280 -5.70 -12.47 10.53
C GLU A 280 -5.26 -12.78 11.97
N THR A 281 -4.04 -12.39 12.40
CA THR A 281 -3.58 -12.68 13.76
C THR A 281 -4.49 -11.97 14.78
N PRO A 282 -5.35 -12.69 15.49
CA PRO A 282 -6.18 -12.09 16.54
C PRO A 282 -5.25 -11.54 17.62
N ASN A 283 -5.59 -10.38 18.16
CA ASN A 283 -4.89 -9.74 19.26
C ASN A 283 -4.97 -10.65 20.51
N ARG A 284 -4.03 -11.59 20.70
CA ARG A 284 -4.00 -12.54 21.83
C ARG A 284 -3.82 -11.86 23.20
N ASN A 285 -3.66 -10.54 23.24
CA ASN A 285 -3.42 -9.79 24.48
C ASN A 285 -4.61 -8.96 25.01
N ALA A 286 -5.77 -8.96 24.35
CA ALA A 286 -6.94 -8.22 24.84
C ALA A 286 -7.75 -8.96 25.93
N GLY A 287 -7.34 -10.14 26.34
CA GLY A 287 -8.12 -11.05 27.23
C GLY A 287 -7.64 -11.14 28.68
N LYS A 288 -6.61 -10.41 29.13
CA LYS A 288 -6.05 -10.56 30.50
C LYS A 288 -6.11 -9.32 31.41
N ALA A 289 -6.83 -8.30 31.07
CA ALA A 289 -6.96 -7.12 31.93
C ALA A 289 -8.42 -6.79 32.30
N HIS A 290 -9.18 -7.78 32.80
CA HIS A 290 -10.42 -7.50 33.58
C HIS A 290 -10.93 -8.75 34.30
N LYS A 291 -10.13 -9.29 35.23
CA LYS A 291 -10.65 -10.13 36.33
C LYS A 291 -9.75 -9.89 37.54
N GLY A 292 -10.07 -8.90 38.32
CA GLY A 292 -9.39 -8.67 39.62
C GLY A 292 -9.75 -7.33 40.21
N SER A 293 -10.95 -7.16 40.72
CA SER A 293 -11.31 -6.30 41.86
C SER A 293 -12.81 -6.12 41.95
N ARG A 294 -13.47 -7.16 42.48
CA ARG A 294 -14.72 -7.02 43.24
C ARG A 294 -14.65 -8.06 44.35
N GLN A 295 -14.12 -7.59 45.51
CA GLN A 295 -14.54 -8.05 46.86
C GLN A 295 -13.81 -7.20 47.89
N ILE A 296 -14.61 -6.90 48.95
CA ILE A 296 -14.24 -6.22 50.21
C ILE A 296 -14.42 -4.69 50.09
N ALA A 297 -15.45 -4.08 50.70
CA ALA A 297 -15.88 -4.12 52.07
C ALA A 297 -17.30 -3.56 52.23
N LYS A 298 -17.88 -4.03 53.18
CA LYS A 298 -18.83 -3.55 54.18
C LYS A 298 -18.96 -2.05 54.34
#